data_63fc64b8771f0e151fa42aaa9f1e54f6
#
_entry.id   63fc64b8771f0e151fa42aaa9f1e54f6
#
_cell.length_a   1.000
_cell.length_b   1.000
_cell.length_c   1.000
_cell.angle_alpha   90.00
_cell.angle_beta   90.00
_cell.angle_gamma   90.00
#
_symmetry.space_group_name_H-M   'P 1'
#
loop_
_entity.id
_entity.type
_entity.pdbx_description
1 polymer ?
#
loop_
_entity_poly.entity_id
_entity_poly.type
_entity_poly.pdbx_seq_one_letter_code
_entity_poly.pdbx_strand_id
1 'polypeptide(L)'
;MSFPVTENIAKSQRHISFYLACGMPEATPIIFLHGWPELSVSWRHQLPTFGNLGFRALAPDMRGYGRSSIYTRHQDYALEQVVGDMIELLDAIGVERAIWVGHDWGSPVVWSIAQHHPERCHGVVSLCVPYIPEGFAPETIIPLSDRKTYPEDRFPAAQWDYQLFYRDNFVAASAGFESNVRATIRALFRAGDPKGKGKPARTAFIRASRGWFGEANTAPDVPVIRRY
;
A
#
# COMPACT_ATOMS: atom_id res chain seq x y z
N MET A 1 17.22 26.13 5.31
CA MET A 1 16.27 26.27 4.18
C MET A 1 15.40 25.04 4.16
N SER A 2 14.10 25.18 3.95
CA SER A 2 13.19 24.02 3.84
C SER A 2 12.98 23.69 2.36
N PHE A 3 13.14 22.44 1.98
CA PHE A 3 12.87 21.99 0.61
C PHE A 3 11.35 21.87 0.40
N PRO A 4 10.81 22.43 -0.69
CA PRO A 4 9.40 22.23 -1.03
C PRO A 4 9.18 20.80 -1.54
N VAL A 5 7.98 20.29 -1.35
CA VAL A 5 7.54 19.06 -2.02
C VAL A 5 7.13 19.42 -3.46
N THR A 6 7.67 18.69 -4.41
CA THR A 6 7.41 18.86 -5.85
C THR A 6 6.65 17.66 -6.42
N GLU A 7 5.86 17.90 -7.46
CA GLU A 7 5.16 16.89 -8.25
C GLU A 7 5.95 16.57 -9.51
N ASN A 8 6.11 15.28 -9.80
CA ASN A 8 6.96 14.84 -10.90
C ASN A 8 6.33 13.66 -11.64
N ILE A 9 6.79 13.43 -12.85
CA ILE A 9 6.39 12.30 -13.69
C ILE A 9 7.64 11.66 -14.28
N ALA A 10 7.80 10.35 -14.09
CA ALA A 10 8.76 9.53 -14.78
C ALA A 10 8.03 8.66 -15.80
N LYS A 11 8.60 8.53 -17.01
CA LYS A 11 8.03 7.73 -18.09
C LYS A 11 9.02 6.68 -18.53
N SER A 12 8.61 5.43 -18.53
CA SER A 12 9.27 4.33 -19.21
C SER A 12 8.50 3.94 -20.49
N GLN A 13 8.96 2.92 -21.20
CA GLN A 13 8.21 2.36 -22.34
C GLN A 13 6.91 1.69 -21.92
N ARG A 14 6.85 1.19 -20.67
CA ARG A 14 5.79 0.33 -20.16
C ARG A 14 4.86 1.05 -19.16
N HIS A 15 5.37 2.05 -18.43
CA HIS A 15 4.68 2.63 -17.28
C HIS A 15 4.93 4.13 -17.15
N ILE A 16 3.93 4.84 -16.66
CA ILE A 16 4.06 6.24 -16.23
C ILE A 16 3.91 6.25 -14.72
N SER A 17 4.96 6.66 -14.02
CA SER A 17 4.96 6.87 -12.57
C SER A 17 4.82 8.34 -12.25
N PHE A 18 3.74 8.71 -11.56
CA PHE A 18 3.67 9.99 -10.85
C PHE A 18 4.33 9.84 -9.48
N TYR A 19 5.09 10.84 -9.04
CA TYR A 19 5.68 10.82 -7.71
C TYR A 19 5.83 12.22 -7.12
N LEU A 20 5.78 12.28 -5.79
CA LEU A 20 6.17 13.43 -5.00
C LEU A 20 7.65 13.33 -4.65
N ALA A 21 8.35 14.47 -4.62
CA ALA A 21 9.77 14.52 -4.25
C ALA A 21 10.08 15.72 -3.35
N CYS A 22 11.07 15.56 -2.46
CA CYS A 22 11.59 16.60 -1.59
C CYS A 22 13.08 16.35 -1.33
N GLY A 23 13.88 17.40 -1.27
CA GLY A 23 15.33 17.32 -1.03
C GLY A 23 16.15 17.54 -2.30
N MET A 24 17.47 17.45 -2.19
CA MET A 24 18.40 17.70 -3.29
C MET A 24 18.44 16.51 -4.25
N PRO A 25 18.44 16.73 -5.57
CA PRO A 25 18.47 15.65 -6.57
C PRO A 25 19.68 14.72 -6.45
N GLU A 26 20.81 15.23 -5.99
CA GLU A 26 22.09 14.51 -5.87
C GLU A 26 22.22 13.76 -4.54
N ALA A 27 21.28 13.98 -3.60
CA ALA A 27 21.32 13.33 -2.29
C ALA A 27 20.93 11.84 -2.37
N THR A 28 21.32 11.08 -1.36
CA THR A 28 20.95 9.66 -1.25
C THR A 28 19.44 9.48 -1.33
N PRO A 29 18.94 8.70 -2.30
CA PRO A 29 17.50 8.53 -2.49
C PRO A 29 16.90 7.61 -1.43
N ILE A 30 15.75 8.05 -0.90
CA ILE A 30 14.87 7.26 -0.04
C ILE A 30 13.48 7.27 -0.66
N ILE A 31 12.93 6.09 -0.96
CA ILE A 31 11.68 5.92 -1.70
C ILE A 31 10.63 5.28 -0.79
N PHE A 32 9.49 5.95 -0.66
CA PHE A 32 8.39 5.58 0.22
C PHE A 32 7.23 5.00 -0.61
N LEU A 33 6.97 3.69 -0.46
CA LEU A 33 5.90 2.99 -1.15
C LEU A 33 4.68 2.86 -0.24
N HIS A 34 3.55 3.35 -0.71
CA HIS A 34 2.28 3.31 0.01
C HIS A 34 1.57 1.96 -0.11
N GLY A 35 0.54 1.74 0.68
CA GLY A 35 -0.33 0.58 0.64
C GLY A 35 -1.72 0.87 0.09
N TRP A 36 -2.68 0.04 0.48
CA TRP A 36 -4.08 0.19 0.13
C TRP A 36 -4.89 0.71 1.34
N PRO A 37 -5.82 1.64 1.14
CA PRO A 37 -6.15 2.44 -0.04
C PRO A 37 -5.48 3.83 0.03
N GLU A 38 -4.19 3.86 -0.17
CA GLU A 38 -3.35 5.04 0.01
C GLU A 38 -2.82 5.59 -1.33
N LEU A 39 -2.09 6.71 -1.26
CA LEU A 39 -1.40 7.38 -2.36
C LEU A 39 -0.06 7.93 -1.86
N SER A 40 0.76 8.43 -2.76
CA SER A 40 2.01 9.15 -2.45
C SER A 40 1.82 10.24 -1.37
N VAL A 41 0.66 10.90 -1.33
CA VAL A 41 0.31 11.93 -0.34
C VAL A 41 0.25 11.41 1.10
N SER A 42 0.16 10.10 1.32
CA SER A 42 0.28 9.51 2.66
C SER A 42 1.61 9.86 3.32
N TRP A 43 2.65 10.04 2.51
CA TRP A 43 4.00 10.36 2.94
C TRP A 43 4.31 11.87 3.03
N ARG A 44 3.28 12.73 2.96
CA ARG A 44 3.41 14.20 2.97
C ARG A 44 4.18 14.79 4.17
N HIS A 45 4.24 14.06 5.30
CA HIS A 45 5.00 14.47 6.49
C HIS A 45 6.43 13.93 6.47
N GLN A 46 6.63 12.73 5.93
CA GLN A 46 7.95 12.09 5.82
C GLN A 46 8.81 12.78 4.75
N LEU A 47 8.22 13.12 3.60
CA LEU A 47 8.95 13.76 2.50
C LEU A 47 9.73 15.00 2.93
N PRO A 48 9.12 16.05 3.53
CA PRO A 48 9.89 17.22 3.97
C PRO A 48 10.84 16.90 5.12
N THR A 49 10.49 15.97 6.00
CA THR A 49 11.37 15.54 7.10
C THR A 49 12.67 14.96 6.56
N PHE A 50 12.59 13.96 5.70
CA PHE A 50 13.77 13.31 5.15
C PHE A 50 14.51 14.19 4.14
N GLY A 51 13.79 15.01 3.36
CA GLY A 51 14.42 16.01 2.48
C GLY A 51 15.29 16.99 3.26
N ASN A 52 14.82 17.50 4.41
CA ASN A 52 15.59 18.40 5.27
C ASN A 52 16.70 17.70 6.06
N LEU A 53 16.64 16.37 6.23
CA LEU A 53 17.72 15.56 6.79
C LEU A 53 18.83 15.24 5.78
N GLY A 54 18.73 15.71 4.55
CA GLY A 54 19.76 15.55 3.53
C GLY A 54 19.56 14.34 2.60
N PHE A 55 18.35 13.78 2.55
CA PHE A 55 17.98 12.75 1.59
C PHE A 55 17.25 13.34 0.37
N ARG A 56 17.28 12.63 -0.76
CA ARG A 56 16.32 12.81 -1.84
C ARG A 56 15.11 11.92 -1.55
N ALA A 57 14.09 12.46 -0.88
CA ALA A 57 12.89 11.73 -0.49
C ALA A 57 11.88 11.69 -1.65
N LEU A 58 11.44 10.49 -2.05
CA LEU A 58 10.48 10.29 -3.13
C LEU A 58 9.32 9.42 -2.64
N ALA A 59 8.11 9.68 -3.15
CA ALA A 59 6.94 8.84 -2.92
C ALA A 59 6.15 8.71 -4.24
N PRO A 60 6.21 7.59 -4.94
CA PRO A 60 5.40 7.35 -6.12
C PRO A 60 3.95 6.99 -5.75
N ASP A 61 3.01 7.35 -6.61
CA ASP A 61 1.75 6.61 -6.70
C ASP A 61 2.07 5.29 -7.39
N MET A 62 1.80 4.15 -6.73
CA MET A 62 2.07 2.85 -7.31
C MET A 62 1.11 2.54 -8.48
N ARG A 63 1.40 1.50 -9.26
CA ARG A 63 0.58 0.99 -10.36
C ARG A 63 -0.89 0.88 -9.97
N GLY A 64 -1.78 1.49 -10.76
CA GLY A 64 -3.21 1.50 -10.52
C GLY A 64 -3.71 2.55 -9.54
N TYR A 65 -2.82 3.39 -9.02
CA TYR A 65 -3.17 4.43 -8.05
C TYR A 65 -2.92 5.83 -8.59
N GLY A 66 -3.72 6.76 -8.12
CA GLY A 66 -3.56 8.20 -8.30
C GLY A 66 -3.37 8.63 -9.74
N ARG A 67 -2.19 9.18 -10.04
CA ARG A 67 -1.83 9.71 -11.37
C ARG A 67 -0.84 8.82 -12.14
N SER A 68 -0.51 7.65 -11.60
CA SER A 68 0.26 6.62 -12.30
C SER A 68 -0.61 5.81 -13.24
N SER A 69 0.01 5.02 -14.13
CA SER A 69 -0.71 4.21 -15.12
C SER A 69 -1.66 3.20 -14.48
N ILE A 70 -2.84 3.05 -15.09
CA ILE A 70 -3.88 2.10 -14.70
C ILE A 70 -4.00 1.04 -15.79
N TYR A 71 -4.24 -0.19 -15.40
CA TYR A 71 -4.36 -1.35 -16.29
C TYR A 71 -5.67 -2.09 -16.02
N THR A 72 -6.13 -2.88 -16.97
CA THR A 72 -7.45 -3.52 -16.89
C THR A 72 -7.42 -5.00 -16.54
N ARG A 73 -6.27 -5.68 -16.70
CA ARG A 73 -6.14 -7.11 -16.46
C ARG A 73 -5.53 -7.37 -15.08
N HIS A 74 -6.03 -8.36 -14.35
CA HIS A 74 -5.50 -8.73 -13.03
C HIS A 74 -3.99 -9.04 -13.05
N GLN A 75 -3.52 -9.74 -14.08
CA GLN A 75 -2.10 -10.09 -14.24
C GLN A 75 -1.18 -8.87 -14.37
N ASP A 76 -1.71 -7.73 -14.80
CA ASP A 76 -0.94 -6.49 -14.90
C ASP A 76 -0.60 -5.91 -13.51
N TYR A 77 -1.26 -6.42 -12.45
CA TYR A 77 -1.01 -6.04 -11.06
C TYR A 77 -0.21 -7.09 -10.27
N ALA A 78 0.37 -8.06 -10.94
CA ALA A 78 1.29 -9.00 -10.31
C ALA A 78 2.46 -8.24 -9.66
N LEU A 79 2.95 -8.75 -8.53
CA LEU A 79 4.02 -8.11 -7.74
C LEU A 79 5.26 -7.83 -8.58
N GLU A 80 5.62 -8.75 -9.49
CA GLU A 80 6.71 -8.58 -10.45
C GLU A 80 6.55 -7.31 -11.31
N GLN A 81 5.32 -7.01 -11.76
CA GLN A 81 5.04 -5.82 -12.55
C GLN A 81 5.21 -4.53 -11.74
N VAL A 82 4.76 -4.53 -10.49
CA VAL A 82 4.90 -3.40 -9.58
C VAL A 82 6.38 -3.16 -9.22
N VAL A 83 7.12 -4.22 -8.98
CA VAL A 83 8.58 -4.17 -8.75
C VAL A 83 9.28 -3.59 -9.99
N GLY A 84 8.96 -4.08 -11.19
CA GLY A 84 9.50 -3.57 -12.43
C GLY A 84 9.28 -2.06 -12.60
N ASP A 85 8.10 -1.54 -12.24
CA ASP A 85 7.82 -0.10 -12.29
C ASP A 85 8.75 0.70 -11.36
N MET A 86 9.06 0.17 -10.19
CA MET A 86 9.95 0.84 -9.23
C MET A 86 11.40 0.85 -9.71
N ILE A 87 11.84 -0.22 -10.36
CA ILE A 87 13.17 -0.27 -11.00
C ILE A 87 13.24 0.70 -12.18
N GLU A 88 12.20 0.73 -13.03
CA GLU A 88 12.11 1.69 -14.14
C GLU A 88 12.02 3.15 -13.65
N LEU A 89 11.41 3.40 -12.50
CA LEU A 89 11.43 4.72 -11.86
C LEU A 89 12.86 5.12 -11.49
N LEU A 90 13.65 4.23 -10.86
CA LEU A 90 15.06 4.52 -10.55
C LEU A 90 15.85 4.86 -11.81
N ASP A 91 15.68 4.08 -12.88
CA ASP A 91 16.37 4.29 -14.15
C ASP A 91 15.99 5.64 -14.76
N ALA A 92 14.71 5.96 -14.77
CA ALA A 92 14.19 7.22 -15.34
C ALA A 92 14.68 8.48 -14.59
N ILE A 93 14.95 8.37 -13.29
CA ILE A 93 15.46 9.48 -12.47
C ILE A 93 17.00 9.48 -12.33
N GLY A 94 17.68 8.56 -13.03
CA GLY A 94 19.14 8.44 -13.06
C GLY A 94 19.76 7.96 -11.75
N VAL A 95 19.06 7.09 -11.01
CA VAL A 95 19.50 6.58 -9.71
C VAL A 95 19.77 5.09 -9.79
N GLU A 96 20.95 4.67 -9.34
CA GLU A 96 21.34 3.25 -9.34
C GLU A 96 20.72 2.49 -8.15
N ARG A 97 20.76 3.07 -6.96
CA ARG A 97 20.35 2.42 -5.69
C ARG A 97 19.58 3.37 -4.81
N ALA A 98 18.63 2.83 -4.03
CA ALA A 98 17.84 3.61 -3.07
C ALA A 98 17.68 2.89 -1.72
N ILE A 99 17.33 3.64 -0.69
CA ILE A 99 16.70 3.11 0.52
C ILE A 99 15.21 2.96 0.23
N TRP A 100 14.67 1.76 0.39
CA TRP A 100 13.28 1.45 0.11
C TRP A 100 12.48 1.37 1.40
N VAL A 101 11.40 2.12 1.50
CA VAL A 101 10.49 2.12 2.66
C VAL A 101 9.11 1.72 2.18
N GLY A 102 8.58 0.59 2.65
CA GLY A 102 7.26 0.10 2.28
C GLY A 102 6.29 0.07 3.47
N HIS A 103 5.06 0.47 3.25
CA HIS A 103 3.96 0.34 4.20
C HIS A 103 2.83 -0.49 3.56
N ASP A 104 2.21 -1.39 4.34
CA ASP A 104 1.11 -2.26 3.88
C ASP A 104 1.47 -2.97 2.57
N TRP A 105 0.73 -2.81 1.45
CA TRP A 105 1.08 -3.40 0.14
C TRP A 105 2.39 -2.86 -0.47
N GLY A 106 2.92 -1.74 0.01
CA GLY A 106 4.27 -1.30 -0.33
C GLY A 106 5.37 -2.18 0.27
N SER A 107 5.09 -2.88 1.38
CA SER A 107 6.06 -3.77 2.04
C SER A 107 6.42 -5.01 1.22
N PRO A 108 5.48 -5.79 0.65
CA PRO A 108 5.81 -6.85 -0.30
C PRO A 108 6.68 -6.39 -1.47
N VAL A 109 6.42 -5.17 -1.96
CA VAL A 109 7.22 -4.61 -3.07
C VAL A 109 8.67 -4.39 -2.64
N VAL A 110 8.92 -3.74 -1.50
CA VAL A 110 10.31 -3.50 -1.05
C VAL A 110 11.04 -4.79 -0.68
N TRP A 111 10.33 -5.78 -0.12
CA TRP A 111 10.90 -7.11 0.13
C TRP A 111 11.27 -7.82 -1.17
N SER A 112 10.41 -7.75 -2.18
CA SER A 112 10.68 -8.34 -3.49
C SER A 112 11.83 -7.64 -4.22
N ILE A 113 11.96 -6.30 -4.11
CA ILE A 113 13.11 -5.57 -4.63
C ILE A 113 14.40 -6.05 -3.92
N ALA A 114 14.40 -6.17 -2.59
CA ALA A 114 15.57 -6.63 -1.86
C ALA A 114 15.99 -8.07 -2.23
N GLN A 115 15.02 -8.93 -2.54
CA GLN A 115 15.26 -10.32 -2.89
C GLN A 115 15.75 -10.50 -4.33
N HIS A 116 15.17 -9.79 -5.28
CA HIS A 116 15.40 -10.00 -6.72
C HIS A 116 16.29 -8.94 -7.37
N HIS A 117 16.44 -7.77 -6.72
CA HIS A 117 17.26 -6.65 -7.18
C HIS A 117 18.11 -6.06 -6.03
N PRO A 118 18.91 -6.90 -5.30
CA PRO A 118 19.70 -6.43 -4.16
C PRO A 118 20.70 -5.34 -4.55
N GLU A 119 21.17 -5.35 -5.79
CA GLU A 119 22.03 -4.32 -6.36
C GLU A 119 21.36 -2.94 -6.44
N ARG A 120 20.04 -2.88 -6.40
CA ARG A 120 19.24 -1.63 -6.42
C ARG A 120 18.91 -1.11 -5.02
N CYS A 121 19.46 -1.74 -3.97
CA CYS A 121 19.18 -1.42 -2.57
C CYS A 121 20.40 -0.86 -1.84
N HIS A 122 20.21 0.27 -1.13
CA HIS A 122 21.04 0.65 0.00
C HIS A 122 20.53 0.04 1.30
N GLY A 123 19.25 -0.20 1.41
CA GLY A 123 18.58 -0.81 2.55
C GLY A 123 17.07 -0.86 2.34
N VAL A 124 16.41 -1.61 3.21
CA VAL A 124 14.95 -1.80 3.20
C VAL A 124 14.37 -1.54 4.58
N VAL A 125 13.27 -0.81 4.63
CA VAL A 125 12.42 -0.62 5.81
C VAL A 125 11.02 -1.08 5.47
N SER A 126 10.49 -2.02 6.24
CA SER A 126 9.11 -2.50 6.10
C SER A 126 8.28 -2.13 7.31
N LEU A 127 7.11 -1.56 7.08
CA LEU A 127 6.16 -1.15 8.10
C LEU A 127 4.93 -2.06 8.04
N CYS A 128 4.62 -2.70 9.17
CA CYS A 128 3.49 -3.60 9.47
C CYS A 128 3.42 -4.93 8.72
N VAL A 129 4.19 -5.17 7.65
CA VAL A 129 4.19 -6.45 6.93
C VAL A 129 5.59 -7.08 6.96
N PRO A 130 5.78 -8.23 7.62
CA PRO A 130 7.07 -8.90 7.70
C PRO A 130 7.49 -9.49 6.34
N TYR A 131 8.75 -9.89 6.24
CA TYR A 131 9.22 -10.69 5.11
C TYR A 131 8.57 -12.10 5.16
N ILE A 132 7.97 -12.50 4.06
CA ILE A 132 7.38 -13.83 3.87
C ILE A 132 7.96 -14.40 2.57
N PRO A 133 8.94 -15.31 2.66
CA PRO A 133 9.67 -15.80 1.49
C PRO A 133 8.79 -16.55 0.50
N GLU A 134 7.72 -17.21 0.98
CA GLU A 134 6.76 -17.96 0.17
C GLU A 134 5.75 -17.04 -0.55
N GLY A 135 5.79 -15.73 -0.28
CA GLY A 135 4.92 -14.74 -0.90
C GLY A 135 3.66 -14.41 -0.09
N PHE A 136 2.79 -13.60 -0.69
CA PHE A 136 1.64 -12.98 -0.01
C PHE A 136 0.28 -13.46 -0.57
N ALA A 137 0.24 -14.59 -1.29
CA ALA A 137 -1.01 -15.19 -1.71
C ALA A 137 -1.84 -15.65 -0.49
N PRO A 138 -3.18 -15.61 -0.55
CA PRO A 138 -4.03 -16.07 0.56
C PRO A 138 -3.67 -17.48 1.04
N GLU A 139 -3.32 -18.37 0.14
CA GLU A 139 -2.92 -19.75 0.40
C GLU A 139 -1.66 -19.84 1.27
N THR A 140 -0.78 -18.85 1.19
CA THR A 140 0.46 -18.76 1.98
C THR A 140 0.21 -18.09 3.33
N ILE A 141 -0.50 -16.96 3.34
CA ILE A 141 -0.60 -16.13 4.54
C ILE A 141 -1.69 -16.58 5.53
N ILE A 142 -2.76 -17.24 5.06
CA ILE A 142 -3.83 -17.76 5.92
C ILE A 142 -3.31 -18.78 6.95
N PRO A 143 -2.46 -19.77 6.57
CA PRO A 143 -1.89 -20.72 7.54
C PRO A 143 -1.02 -20.07 8.62
N LEU A 144 -0.43 -18.89 8.35
CA LEU A 144 0.42 -18.15 9.31
C LEU A 144 -0.39 -17.36 10.36
N SER A 145 -1.72 -17.41 10.29
CA SER A 145 -2.58 -16.62 11.19
C SER A 145 -2.56 -17.16 12.62
N ASP A 146 -2.65 -16.25 13.60
CA ASP A 146 -2.79 -16.63 15.01
C ASP A 146 -4.14 -17.30 15.29
N ARG A 147 -4.15 -18.62 15.39
CA ARG A 147 -5.34 -19.43 15.60
C ARG A 147 -5.94 -19.30 17.02
N LYS A 148 -5.25 -18.66 17.97
CA LYS A 148 -5.83 -18.28 19.27
C LYS A 148 -6.81 -17.11 19.09
N THR A 149 -6.43 -16.12 18.30
CA THR A 149 -7.30 -14.97 17.98
C THR A 149 -8.33 -15.32 16.91
N TYR A 150 -7.97 -16.20 15.95
CA TYR A 150 -8.81 -16.59 14.81
C TYR A 150 -9.01 -18.11 14.75
N PRO A 151 -9.82 -18.72 15.64
CA PRO A 151 -10.15 -20.14 15.59
C PRO A 151 -10.66 -20.52 14.18
N GLU A 152 -10.17 -21.63 13.64
CA GLU A 152 -10.38 -22.01 12.23
C GLU A 152 -11.84 -22.30 11.90
N ASP A 153 -12.58 -22.89 12.85
CA ASP A 153 -14.02 -23.20 12.75
C ASP A 153 -14.89 -21.93 12.58
N ARG A 154 -14.42 -20.78 13.11
CA ARG A 154 -15.13 -19.50 13.04
C ARG A 154 -14.51 -18.53 12.02
N PHE A 155 -13.21 -18.61 11.81
CA PHE A 155 -12.43 -17.69 10.98
C PHE A 155 -11.48 -18.47 10.07
N PRO A 156 -11.98 -19.24 9.09
CA PRO A 156 -11.14 -20.08 8.26
C PRO A 156 -10.05 -19.29 7.52
N ALA A 157 -10.36 -18.08 7.05
CA ALA A 157 -9.40 -17.19 6.40
C ALA A 157 -8.78 -16.15 7.35
N ALA A 158 -9.08 -16.20 8.66
CA ALA A 158 -8.59 -15.25 9.67
C ALA A 158 -8.75 -13.78 9.21
N GLN A 159 -7.79 -12.92 9.50
CA GLN A 159 -7.78 -11.50 9.07
C GLN A 159 -7.71 -11.29 7.56
N TRP A 160 -7.46 -12.32 6.77
CA TRP A 160 -7.30 -12.28 5.31
C TRP A 160 -8.60 -12.52 4.53
N ASP A 161 -9.72 -12.68 5.24
CA ASP A 161 -11.04 -12.93 4.65
C ASP A 161 -11.44 -11.89 3.60
N TYR A 162 -11.02 -10.63 3.77
CA TYR A 162 -11.24 -9.54 2.82
C TYR A 162 -10.60 -9.77 1.44
N GLN A 163 -9.43 -10.44 1.39
CA GLN A 163 -8.76 -10.73 0.11
C GLN A 163 -9.55 -11.77 -0.69
N LEU A 164 -10.08 -12.78 -0.01
CA LEU A 164 -10.97 -13.76 -0.64
C LEU A 164 -12.26 -13.12 -1.12
N PHE A 165 -12.81 -12.17 -0.33
CA PHE A 165 -13.98 -11.41 -0.75
C PHE A 165 -13.72 -10.61 -2.03
N TYR A 166 -12.59 -9.93 -2.15
CA TYR A 166 -12.23 -9.20 -3.37
C TYR A 166 -12.08 -10.12 -4.57
N ARG A 167 -11.41 -11.25 -4.40
CA ARG A 167 -11.23 -12.23 -5.47
C ARG A 167 -12.57 -12.72 -6.01
N ASP A 168 -13.50 -13.04 -5.12
CA ASP A 168 -14.76 -13.69 -5.48
C ASP A 168 -15.87 -12.67 -5.83
N ASN A 169 -15.75 -11.39 -5.41
CA ASN A 169 -16.79 -10.37 -5.51
C ASN A 169 -16.24 -9.01 -5.97
N PHE A 170 -15.28 -8.99 -6.87
CA PHE A 170 -14.56 -7.77 -7.29
C PHE A 170 -15.49 -6.64 -7.73
N VAL A 171 -16.48 -6.94 -8.58
CA VAL A 171 -17.42 -5.95 -9.11
C VAL A 171 -18.25 -5.29 -7.99
N ALA A 172 -18.76 -6.11 -7.06
CA ALA A 172 -19.55 -5.60 -5.93
C ALA A 172 -18.69 -4.79 -4.96
N ALA A 173 -17.44 -5.24 -4.69
CA ALA A 173 -16.51 -4.51 -3.84
C ALA A 173 -16.15 -3.15 -4.43
N SER A 174 -15.80 -3.10 -5.72
CA SER A 174 -15.50 -1.85 -6.44
C SER A 174 -16.67 -0.89 -6.40
N ALA A 175 -17.89 -1.34 -6.75
CA ALA A 175 -19.09 -0.52 -6.71
C ALA A 175 -19.37 0.06 -5.32
N GLY A 176 -19.14 -0.73 -4.25
CA GLY A 176 -19.30 -0.28 -2.88
C GLY A 176 -18.30 0.82 -2.49
N PHE A 177 -17.04 0.69 -2.87
CA PHE A 177 -16.02 1.70 -2.59
C PHE A 177 -16.23 2.99 -3.40
N GLU A 178 -16.65 2.87 -4.63
CA GLU A 178 -16.86 3.98 -5.56
C GLU A 178 -18.16 4.74 -5.31
N SER A 179 -19.15 4.11 -4.67
CA SER A 179 -20.45 4.73 -4.39
C SER A 179 -20.36 6.06 -3.64
N ASN A 180 -19.38 6.17 -2.72
CA ASN A 180 -19.02 7.39 -2.02
C ASN A 180 -17.57 7.29 -1.53
N VAL A 181 -16.60 7.60 -2.39
CA VAL A 181 -15.17 7.49 -2.13
C VAL A 181 -14.76 8.24 -0.85
N ARG A 182 -15.30 9.43 -0.60
CA ARG A 182 -14.98 10.22 0.59
C ARG A 182 -15.43 9.54 1.89
N ALA A 183 -16.64 9.01 1.92
CA ALA A 183 -17.15 8.24 3.07
C ALA A 183 -16.36 6.94 3.24
N THR A 184 -16.03 6.25 2.16
CA THR A 184 -15.19 5.05 2.15
C THR A 184 -13.84 5.31 2.83
N ILE A 185 -13.10 6.32 2.39
CA ILE A 185 -11.80 6.66 2.98
C ILE A 185 -11.93 7.03 4.46
N ARG A 186 -12.94 7.82 4.83
CA ARG A 186 -13.20 8.15 6.24
C ARG A 186 -13.51 6.92 7.10
N ALA A 187 -14.30 5.99 6.58
CA ALA A 187 -14.67 4.76 7.29
C ALA A 187 -13.48 3.81 7.47
N LEU A 188 -12.53 3.79 6.52
CA LEU A 188 -11.32 2.97 6.59
C LEU A 188 -10.26 3.58 7.50
N PHE A 189 -10.01 4.89 7.40
CA PHE A 189 -9.00 5.62 8.19
C PHE A 189 -9.55 6.28 9.46
N ARG A 190 -10.49 5.64 10.13
CA ARG A 190 -11.00 6.08 11.42
C ARG A 190 -10.02 5.78 12.56
N ALA A 191 -10.22 6.42 13.72
CA ALA A 191 -9.49 6.05 14.94
C ALA A 191 -9.74 4.58 15.29
N GLY A 192 -8.67 3.86 15.60
CA GLY A 192 -8.76 2.50 16.10
C GLY A 192 -9.43 2.47 17.50
N ASP A 193 -10.08 1.37 17.83
CA ASP A 193 -10.58 1.12 19.19
C ASP A 193 -9.51 0.35 19.98
N PRO A 194 -8.91 0.95 21.04
CA PRO A 194 -7.93 0.26 21.89
C PRO A 194 -8.49 -1.03 22.54
N LYS A 195 -9.80 -1.12 22.72
CA LYS A 195 -10.49 -2.31 23.26
C LYS A 195 -10.54 -3.48 22.25
N GLY A 196 -10.18 -3.23 21.00
CA GLY A 196 -10.06 -4.24 19.94
C GLY A 196 -8.76 -5.06 20.00
N LYS A 197 -7.78 -4.66 20.82
CA LYS A 197 -6.51 -5.39 20.94
C LYS A 197 -6.75 -6.83 21.38
N GLY A 198 -6.18 -7.81 20.66
CA GLY A 198 -6.34 -9.24 20.92
C GLY A 198 -7.69 -9.83 20.52
N LYS A 199 -8.53 -9.08 19.80
CA LYS A 199 -9.79 -9.56 19.22
C LYS A 199 -9.67 -9.70 17.71
N PRO A 200 -10.52 -10.54 17.07
CA PRO A 200 -10.57 -10.63 15.63
C PRO A 200 -10.79 -9.26 14.96
N ALA A 201 -9.97 -8.96 13.98
CA ALA A 201 -10.08 -7.74 13.20
C ALA A 201 -11.35 -7.75 12.32
N ARG A 202 -11.87 -6.56 11.97
CA ARG A 202 -13.03 -6.44 11.09
C ARG A 202 -12.82 -7.14 9.75
N THR A 203 -11.59 -7.17 9.26
CA THR A 203 -11.21 -7.84 8.02
C THR A 203 -11.50 -9.35 8.02
N ALA A 204 -11.66 -9.97 9.19
CA ALA A 204 -12.02 -11.38 9.33
C ALA A 204 -13.52 -11.68 9.14
N PHE A 205 -14.34 -10.66 8.97
CA PHE A 205 -15.80 -10.79 8.88
C PHE A 205 -16.38 -10.34 7.52
N ILE A 206 -15.54 -10.02 6.54
CA ILE A 206 -15.98 -9.33 5.32
C ILE A 206 -16.93 -10.19 4.49
N ARG A 207 -16.64 -11.49 4.32
CA ARG A 207 -17.56 -12.40 3.60
C ARG A 207 -18.84 -12.65 4.39
N ALA A 208 -18.74 -12.86 5.69
CA ALA A 208 -19.91 -13.06 6.57
C ALA A 208 -20.81 -11.82 6.62
N SER A 209 -20.22 -10.62 6.52
CA SER A 209 -20.93 -9.34 6.47
C SER A 209 -21.41 -8.96 5.07
N ARG A 210 -21.12 -9.77 4.04
CA ARG A 210 -21.41 -9.48 2.63
C ARG A 210 -20.75 -8.19 2.12
N GLY A 211 -19.55 -7.89 2.61
CA GLY A 211 -18.76 -6.74 2.19
C GLY A 211 -18.31 -5.84 3.35
N TRP A 212 -17.50 -4.86 3.02
CA TRP A 212 -16.96 -3.88 3.98
C TRP A 212 -18.04 -3.05 4.68
N PHE A 213 -19.15 -2.82 4.02
CA PHE A 213 -20.24 -1.97 4.50
C PHE A 213 -21.56 -2.76 4.66
N GLY A 214 -21.49 -4.09 4.73
CA GLY A 214 -22.63 -4.97 4.82
C GLY A 214 -23.47 -5.00 3.53
N GLU A 215 -24.72 -5.46 3.65
CA GLU A 215 -25.64 -5.59 2.50
C GLU A 215 -25.93 -4.26 1.77
N ALA A 216 -25.88 -3.13 2.48
CA ALA A 216 -26.09 -1.81 1.89
C ALA A 216 -24.99 -1.43 0.88
N ASN A 217 -23.83 -2.09 0.94
CA ASN A 217 -22.66 -1.87 0.10
C ASN A 217 -22.29 -0.38 -0.06
N THR A 218 -22.55 0.43 0.97
CA THR A 218 -22.32 1.88 0.98
C THR A 218 -21.64 2.25 2.27
N ALA A 219 -20.55 3.03 2.17
CA ALA A 219 -19.81 3.47 3.35
C ALA A 219 -20.68 4.34 4.26
N PRO A 220 -20.69 4.09 5.59
CA PRO A 220 -21.40 4.92 6.53
C PRO A 220 -20.82 6.33 6.58
N ASP A 221 -21.64 7.33 6.82
CA ASP A 221 -21.15 8.67 7.12
C ASP A 221 -20.54 8.66 8.55
N VAL A 222 -19.24 8.89 8.61
CA VAL A 222 -18.50 8.94 9.87
C VAL A 222 -17.95 10.35 10.10
N PRO A 223 -17.97 10.85 11.35
CA PRO A 223 -17.46 12.17 11.66
C PRO A 223 -15.99 12.35 11.23
N VAL A 224 -15.63 13.54 10.79
CA VAL A 224 -14.24 13.91 10.51
C VAL A 224 -13.48 13.96 11.83
N ILE A 225 -12.53 13.05 12.02
CA ILE A 225 -11.60 13.15 13.13
C ILE A 225 -10.57 14.21 12.76
N ARG A 226 -10.72 15.42 13.29
CA ARG A 226 -9.66 16.43 13.24
C ARG A 226 -8.60 16.03 14.27
N ARG A 227 -7.49 15.46 13.82
CA ARG A 227 -6.26 15.39 14.61
C ARG A 227 -5.46 16.63 14.28
N TYR A 228 -5.17 17.37 15.31
CA TYR A 228 -4.26 18.53 15.26
C TYR A 228 -2.81 18.05 15.15
#